data_1b78ef5ca12849432c68a0975e7ef3d0
#
_entry.id   1b78ef5ca12849432c68a0975e7ef3d0
#
_cell.length_a   1.000
_cell.length_b   1.000
_cell.length_c   1.000
_cell.angle_alpha   90.00
_cell.angle_beta   90.00
_cell.angle_gamma   90.00
#
_symmetry.space_group_name_H-M   'P 1'
#
loop_
_entity.id
_entity.type
_entity.pdbx_description
1 polymer ?
#
loop_
_entity_poly.entity_id
_entity_poly.type
_entity_poly.pdbx_seq_one_letter_code
_entity_poly.pdbx_strand_id
1 'polypeptide(L)'
;MEKNNYRSFIFIYVISFLFLSTFSVHAAKSYSAISQKAIIGNAPYLLLTDRVTKLSNLNQLQGFNMPRRDGRGGIEWLNAWDSSVAIRAPEHMHFSDVWTLVPADGNFHNVAGVLIGDDDGDEKEGTISGTMKATWYDNNIPIPNDRLNWELWNCGGPYTLKVEVNDVSVTTRYGIPNSRFYGSAPPVVYTFMPYGQGICYLKPNEMTNYGGHDSSVFNEINGFSRWSGFPTTGFKKAGFSLIGSGADQTRYRCYSHNGAGKISLWTAGGIAQNCSVIYESATKGEFIQNGTPTITMEYFNGQSWIWLDNFTIPVPNKWARAGSSEIVFANNRMLASATRFPALDFCRGSRQGRTTKEEAMNYNFRRQYLYDINELTNNWDHFIRAVGTFMGEWGITQRYGGIWSKDGERWTSELEKINGGFLGGKVYRVMGLRGNVSLDRANYPSTIAVCRGD
;
A
#
# COMPACT_ATOMS: atom_id res chain seq x y z
N MET A 1 -66.41 -12.97 -73.02
CA MET A 1 -67.05 -12.54 -71.78
C MET A 1 -65.94 -12.17 -70.81
N GLU A 2 -65.42 -10.96 -70.89
CA GLU A 2 -64.48 -10.39 -69.87
C GLU A 2 -64.13 -8.97 -70.30
N LYS A 3 -64.98 -8.02 -70.04
CA LYS A 3 -64.71 -6.60 -70.30
C LYS A 3 -65.40 -5.62 -69.35
N ASN A 4 -65.84 -6.05 -68.17
CA ASN A 4 -66.60 -5.16 -67.32
C ASN A 4 -65.98 -4.87 -65.90
N ASN A 5 -64.84 -5.44 -65.54
CA ASN A 5 -64.31 -5.24 -64.18
C ASN A 5 -63.23 -4.10 -64.02
N TYR A 6 -62.71 -3.56 -65.12
CA TYR A 6 -61.70 -2.51 -65.04
C TYR A 6 -62.24 -1.07 -64.79
N ARG A 7 -63.46 -0.83 -65.17
CA ARG A 7 -64.07 0.52 -65.00
C ARG A 7 -64.48 0.82 -63.54
N SER A 8 -64.90 -0.21 -62.80
CA SER A 8 -65.23 -0.02 -61.36
C SER A 8 -64.01 0.19 -60.49
N PHE A 9 -62.86 -0.42 -60.76
CA PHE A 9 -61.65 -0.22 -59.98
C PHE A 9 -61.01 1.14 -60.19
N ILE A 10 -61.07 1.69 -61.40
CA ILE A 10 -60.48 3.03 -61.64
C ILE A 10 -61.34 4.11 -60.97
N PHE A 11 -62.69 3.93 -60.88
CA PHE A 11 -63.52 4.92 -60.17
C PHE A 11 -63.33 4.93 -58.66
N ILE A 12 -63.13 3.76 -58.07
CA ILE A 12 -62.81 3.68 -56.61
C ILE A 12 -61.40 4.29 -56.28
N TYR A 13 -60.40 4.09 -57.13
CA TYR A 13 -59.10 4.68 -56.95
C TYR A 13 -59.07 6.20 -57.12
N VAL A 14 -59.84 6.72 -58.10
CA VAL A 14 -59.94 8.16 -58.29
C VAL A 14 -60.72 8.82 -57.16
N ILE A 15 -61.78 8.22 -56.62
CA ILE A 15 -62.50 8.73 -55.45
C ILE A 15 -61.64 8.63 -54.16
N SER A 16 -60.86 7.53 -53.97
CA SER A 16 -59.93 7.46 -52.85
C SER A 16 -58.83 8.52 -52.94
N PHE A 17 -58.31 8.85 -54.12
CA PHE A 17 -57.29 9.87 -54.30
C PHE A 17 -57.82 11.27 -54.14
N LEU A 18 -59.07 11.51 -54.49
CA LEU A 18 -59.78 12.79 -54.28
C LEU A 18 -60.15 13.00 -52.81
N PHE A 19 -60.40 11.94 -52.02
CA PHE A 19 -60.62 12.09 -50.55
C PHE A 19 -59.31 12.28 -49.76
N LEU A 20 -58.20 11.80 -50.29
CA LEU A 20 -56.86 12.02 -49.63
C LEU A 20 -56.29 13.41 -49.88
N SER A 21 -56.80 14.18 -50.84
CA SER A 21 -56.31 15.52 -51.16
C SER A 21 -57.03 16.67 -50.45
N THR A 22 -58.02 16.38 -49.58
CA THR A 22 -58.78 17.41 -48.88
C THR A 22 -58.43 17.54 -47.40
N PHE A 23 -57.41 16.88 -46.91
CA PHE A 23 -56.82 17.24 -45.61
C PHE A 23 -55.99 18.51 -45.80
N SER A 24 -56.63 19.65 -45.76
CA SER A 24 -55.94 20.89 -45.55
C SER A 24 -55.24 20.79 -44.18
N VAL A 25 -53.96 20.56 -44.21
CA VAL A 25 -53.11 20.76 -43.02
C VAL A 25 -53.20 22.22 -42.65
N HIS A 26 -54.09 22.52 -41.73
CA HIS A 26 -54.05 23.82 -41.07
C HIS A 26 -52.77 23.84 -40.24
N ALA A 27 -51.70 24.39 -40.81
CA ALA A 27 -50.53 24.71 -40.02
C ALA A 27 -51.02 25.68 -38.93
N ALA A 28 -51.10 25.16 -37.73
CA ALA A 28 -51.33 25.99 -36.57
C ALA A 28 -50.21 27.03 -36.53
N LYS A 29 -50.55 28.25 -36.88
CA LYS A 29 -49.62 29.38 -36.65
C LYS A 29 -49.44 29.50 -35.15
N SER A 30 -48.35 28.99 -34.62
CA SER A 30 -47.94 29.30 -33.26
C SER A 30 -47.55 30.76 -33.23
N TYR A 31 -48.37 31.58 -32.63
CA TYR A 31 -47.98 32.94 -32.30
C TYR A 31 -47.20 32.90 -31.00
N SER A 32 -45.92 33.08 -31.07
CA SER A 32 -45.12 33.40 -29.91
C SER A 32 -45.20 34.92 -29.69
N ALA A 33 -45.92 35.36 -28.68
CA ALA A 33 -45.86 36.74 -28.23
C ALA A 33 -44.64 36.89 -27.31
N ILE A 34 -43.63 37.58 -27.75
CA ILE A 34 -42.52 37.96 -26.87
C ILE A 34 -43.00 39.15 -26.05
N SER A 35 -43.19 39.00 -24.75
CA SER A 35 -43.42 40.07 -23.83
C SER A 35 -42.21 41.01 -23.79
N GLN A 36 -42.41 42.32 -24.03
CA GLN A 36 -41.33 43.32 -23.87
C GLN A 36 -41.07 43.68 -22.40
N LYS A 37 -41.89 43.17 -21.46
CA LYS A 37 -41.69 43.38 -20.04
C LYS A 37 -40.87 42.21 -19.48
N ALA A 38 -39.76 42.57 -18.84
CA ALA A 38 -38.99 41.58 -18.08
C ALA A 38 -39.87 40.98 -16.98
N ILE A 39 -39.84 39.65 -16.85
CA ILE A 39 -40.50 38.97 -15.74
C ILE A 39 -39.63 39.19 -14.51
N ILE A 40 -40.21 39.85 -13.51
CA ILE A 40 -39.55 40.06 -12.22
C ILE A 40 -40.06 38.97 -11.28
N GLY A 41 -39.17 38.11 -10.85
CA GLY A 41 -39.55 36.96 -10.04
C GLY A 41 -38.40 36.34 -9.26
N ASN A 42 -38.27 35.03 -9.29
CA ASN A 42 -37.26 34.28 -8.57
C ASN A 42 -36.09 33.94 -9.49
N ALA A 43 -34.91 33.82 -8.91
CA ALA A 43 -33.76 33.35 -9.65
C ALA A 43 -33.94 31.86 -10.05
N PRO A 44 -33.46 31.44 -11.24
CA PRO A 44 -33.47 30.07 -11.63
C PRO A 44 -32.68 29.19 -10.63
N TYR A 45 -33.01 27.90 -10.57
CA TYR A 45 -32.35 26.97 -9.68
C TYR A 45 -32.05 25.63 -10.41
N LEU A 46 -31.22 24.84 -9.75
CA LEU A 46 -30.93 23.47 -10.21
C LEU A 46 -31.78 22.46 -9.45
N LEU A 47 -32.33 21.50 -10.16
CA LEU A 47 -32.97 20.30 -9.62
C LEU A 47 -31.97 19.16 -9.58
N LEU A 48 -32.03 18.36 -8.53
CA LEU A 48 -31.25 17.14 -8.41
C LEU A 48 -31.78 16.06 -9.38
N THR A 49 -31.08 14.92 -9.40
CA THR A 49 -31.36 13.79 -10.27
C THR A 49 -32.77 13.18 -10.10
N ASP A 50 -33.44 13.42 -8.98
CA ASP A 50 -34.84 13.07 -8.73
C ASP A 50 -35.85 14.01 -9.44
N ARG A 51 -35.37 15.11 -10.05
CA ARG A 51 -36.12 16.14 -10.78
C ARG A 51 -37.14 16.89 -9.93
N VAL A 52 -37.09 16.75 -8.63
CA VAL A 52 -38.02 17.37 -7.66
C VAL A 52 -37.29 18.20 -6.64
N THR A 53 -36.19 17.67 -6.12
CA THR A 53 -35.43 18.35 -5.04
C THR A 53 -34.60 19.48 -5.62
N LYS A 54 -34.81 20.71 -5.11
CA LYS A 54 -33.98 21.87 -5.43
C LYS A 54 -32.59 21.70 -4.82
N LEU A 55 -31.56 21.97 -5.60
CA LEU A 55 -30.19 21.99 -5.10
C LEU A 55 -30.03 23.09 -4.06
N SER A 56 -29.82 22.72 -2.83
CA SER A 56 -29.61 23.66 -1.72
C SER A 56 -28.13 23.84 -1.37
N ASN A 57 -27.33 22.81 -1.58
CA ASN A 57 -25.91 22.79 -1.30
C ASN A 57 -25.19 21.90 -2.31
N LEU A 58 -24.04 22.34 -2.82
CA LEU A 58 -23.21 21.58 -3.78
C LEU A 58 -22.69 20.25 -3.23
N ASN A 59 -22.60 20.12 -1.90
CA ASN A 59 -22.21 18.84 -1.27
C ASN A 59 -23.18 17.70 -1.62
N GLN A 60 -24.42 17.99 -1.99
CA GLN A 60 -25.40 17.00 -2.43
C GLN A 60 -24.97 16.28 -3.74
N LEU A 61 -24.07 16.89 -4.50
CA LEU A 61 -23.53 16.37 -5.76
C LEU A 61 -22.20 15.65 -5.61
N GLN A 62 -21.57 15.70 -4.43
CA GLN A 62 -20.25 15.13 -4.20
C GLN A 62 -20.29 13.67 -3.71
N GLY A 63 -21.45 13.04 -3.77
CA GLY A 63 -21.59 11.62 -3.43
C GLY A 63 -21.23 10.67 -4.58
N PHE A 64 -21.35 9.38 -4.31
CA PHE A 64 -21.12 8.33 -5.28
C PHE A 64 -21.96 7.08 -4.98
N ASN A 65 -22.14 6.25 -6.00
CA ASN A 65 -22.70 4.92 -5.89
C ASN A 65 -21.59 3.87 -5.88
N MET A 66 -21.75 2.81 -5.10
CA MET A 66 -20.85 1.67 -5.08
C MET A 66 -21.63 0.35 -4.84
N PRO A 67 -21.03 -0.81 -5.12
CA PRO A 67 -21.61 -2.09 -4.71
C PRO A 67 -21.81 -2.13 -3.19
N ARG A 68 -22.92 -2.74 -2.76
CA ARG A 68 -23.28 -2.79 -1.34
C ARG A 68 -22.24 -3.56 -0.51
N ARG A 69 -21.85 -2.97 0.60
CA ARG A 69 -20.86 -3.52 1.54
C ARG A 69 -21.34 -4.74 2.33
N ASP A 70 -22.67 -4.96 2.40
CA ASP A 70 -23.28 -6.06 3.17
C ASP A 70 -23.36 -7.39 2.40
N GLY A 71 -22.85 -7.44 1.18
CA GLY A 71 -22.84 -8.64 0.31
C GLY A 71 -24.21 -9.08 -0.21
N ARG A 72 -25.28 -8.31 0.02
CA ARG A 72 -26.65 -8.65 -0.43
C ARG A 72 -26.90 -8.34 -1.90
N GLY A 73 -25.88 -7.87 -2.61
CA GLY A 73 -25.98 -7.37 -3.97
C GLY A 73 -26.69 -6.02 -4.06
N GLY A 74 -26.64 -5.41 -5.25
CA GLY A 74 -27.17 -4.09 -5.51
C GLY A 74 -26.16 -2.97 -5.20
N ILE A 75 -26.68 -1.72 -5.21
CA ILE A 75 -25.87 -0.50 -5.13
C ILE A 75 -26.32 0.31 -3.91
N GLU A 76 -25.39 0.96 -3.25
CA GLU A 76 -25.65 1.95 -2.20
C GLU A 76 -25.12 3.34 -2.59
N TRP A 77 -25.85 4.38 -2.20
CA TRP A 77 -25.42 5.76 -2.36
C TRP A 77 -24.77 6.26 -1.08
N LEU A 78 -23.59 6.85 -1.21
CA LEU A 78 -22.83 7.47 -0.13
C LEU A 78 -22.66 8.96 -0.43
N ASN A 79 -22.85 9.81 0.56
CA ASN A 79 -22.79 11.25 0.42
C ASN A 79 -21.68 11.87 1.27
N ALA A 80 -21.53 13.21 1.24
CA ALA A 80 -20.46 13.89 1.94
C ALA A 80 -20.36 13.61 3.45
N TRP A 81 -21.47 13.24 4.11
CA TRP A 81 -21.48 12.90 5.55
C TRP A 81 -20.77 11.59 5.84
N ASP A 82 -20.72 10.68 4.88
CA ASP A 82 -20.07 9.37 5.01
C ASP A 82 -18.55 9.47 4.89
N SER A 83 -18.00 10.62 4.47
CA SER A 83 -16.56 10.82 4.29
C SER A 83 -15.76 10.82 5.60
N SER A 84 -16.43 11.00 6.74
CA SER A 84 -15.80 10.97 8.08
C SER A 84 -15.41 9.57 8.54
N VAL A 85 -15.94 8.54 7.88
CA VAL A 85 -15.71 7.13 8.22
C VAL A 85 -15.02 6.43 7.04
N ALA A 86 -13.98 5.65 7.34
CA ALA A 86 -13.35 4.83 6.31
C ALA A 86 -14.32 3.75 5.80
N ILE A 87 -14.46 3.67 4.50
CA ILE A 87 -15.38 2.78 3.79
C ILE A 87 -14.67 1.45 3.55
N ARG A 88 -15.20 0.37 4.07
CA ARG A 88 -14.70 -0.97 3.73
C ARG A 88 -15.23 -1.35 2.36
N ALA A 89 -14.32 -1.53 1.39
CA ALA A 89 -14.66 -1.99 0.07
C ALA A 89 -15.19 -3.43 0.09
N PRO A 90 -16.16 -3.79 -0.75
CA PRO A 90 -16.49 -5.18 -1.03
C PRO A 90 -15.31 -5.98 -1.59
N GLU A 91 -15.40 -7.30 -1.50
CA GLU A 91 -14.42 -8.20 -2.12
C GLU A 91 -14.38 -7.99 -3.64
N HIS A 92 -13.16 -8.03 -4.20
CA HIS A 92 -12.91 -7.82 -5.65
C HIS A 92 -13.42 -6.49 -6.23
N MET A 93 -13.57 -5.47 -5.40
CA MET A 93 -13.99 -4.15 -5.87
C MET A 93 -12.90 -3.50 -6.71
N HIS A 94 -13.27 -2.98 -7.88
CA HIS A 94 -12.44 -2.16 -8.75
C HIS A 94 -12.69 -0.66 -8.50
N PHE A 95 -11.75 0.20 -8.85
CA PHE A 95 -11.99 1.65 -8.77
C PHE A 95 -13.16 2.09 -9.66
N SER A 96 -13.33 1.42 -10.82
CA SER A 96 -14.44 1.67 -11.75
C SER A 96 -15.81 1.24 -11.24
N ASP A 97 -15.90 0.46 -10.16
CA ASP A 97 -17.16 0.07 -9.53
C ASP A 97 -17.79 1.19 -8.72
N VAL A 98 -17.09 2.32 -8.59
CA VAL A 98 -17.57 3.53 -7.94
C VAL A 98 -17.99 4.55 -8.98
N TRP A 99 -19.27 4.89 -8.97
CA TRP A 99 -19.86 5.83 -9.93
C TRP A 99 -20.21 7.16 -9.24
N THR A 100 -19.52 8.21 -9.63
CA THR A 100 -19.82 9.59 -9.22
C THR A 100 -20.79 10.23 -10.20
N LEU A 101 -21.34 11.38 -9.82
CA LEU A 101 -22.11 12.21 -10.74
C LEU A 101 -21.23 13.01 -11.72
N VAL A 102 -19.92 12.88 -11.61
CA VAL A 102 -18.95 13.63 -12.42
C VAL A 102 -19.03 13.20 -13.88
N PRO A 103 -19.31 14.13 -14.81
CA PRO A 103 -19.32 13.84 -16.23
C PRO A 103 -17.92 13.49 -16.75
N ALA A 104 -17.86 12.70 -17.84
CA ALA A 104 -16.60 12.27 -18.44
C ALA A 104 -15.70 13.45 -18.88
N ASP A 105 -16.30 14.55 -19.30
CA ASP A 105 -15.60 15.76 -19.74
C ASP A 105 -15.38 16.80 -18.61
N GLY A 106 -15.84 16.48 -17.40
CA GLY A 106 -15.73 17.36 -16.24
C GLY A 106 -16.62 18.61 -16.28
N ASN A 107 -17.48 18.77 -17.29
CA ASN A 107 -18.35 19.93 -17.44
C ASN A 107 -19.65 19.73 -16.67
N PHE A 108 -19.97 20.64 -15.78
CA PHE A 108 -21.14 20.52 -14.90
C PHE A 108 -22.46 20.41 -15.66
N HIS A 109 -22.60 21.06 -16.80
CA HIS A 109 -23.82 20.99 -17.61
C HIS A 109 -24.15 19.59 -18.13
N ASN A 110 -23.19 18.66 -18.13
CA ASN A 110 -23.36 17.27 -18.53
C ASN A 110 -23.64 16.32 -17.35
N VAL A 111 -23.86 16.85 -16.13
CA VAL A 111 -24.26 16.04 -14.97
C VAL A 111 -25.62 15.40 -15.25
N ALA A 112 -25.65 14.08 -15.33
CA ALA A 112 -26.87 13.35 -15.66
C ALA A 112 -27.98 13.61 -14.65
N GLY A 113 -29.15 14.05 -15.15
CA GLY A 113 -30.35 14.25 -14.36
C GLY A 113 -30.42 15.58 -13.60
N VAL A 114 -29.39 16.43 -13.62
CA VAL A 114 -29.49 17.80 -13.13
C VAL A 114 -30.22 18.63 -14.18
N LEU A 115 -31.25 19.36 -13.75
CA LEU A 115 -32.09 20.15 -14.65
C LEU A 115 -32.21 21.58 -14.13
N ILE A 116 -32.53 22.51 -15.03
CA ILE A 116 -32.90 23.85 -14.67
C ILE A 116 -34.36 23.89 -14.23
N GLY A 117 -34.63 24.47 -13.07
CA GLY A 117 -35.96 24.77 -12.57
C GLY A 117 -36.18 26.27 -12.46
N ASP A 118 -37.44 26.64 -12.65
CA ASP A 118 -37.90 28.02 -12.49
C ASP A 118 -39.31 28.00 -11.89
N ASP A 119 -39.56 28.86 -10.89
CA ASP A 119 -40.84 28.92 -10.20
C ASP A 119 -41.84 29.95 -10.87
N ASP A 120 -41.34 30.77 -11.74
CA ASP A 120 -42.12 31.90 -12.32
C ASP A 120 -42.81 31.51 -13.65
N GLY A 121 -42.55 30.28 -14.11
CA GLY A 121 -43.12 29.77 -15.35
C GLY A 121 -42.43 30.32 -16.60
N ASP A 122 -41.26 30.90 -16.44
CA ASP A 122 -40.42 31.41 -17.52
C ASP A 122 -39.82 30.22 -18.35
N GLU A 123 -39.07 30.62 -19.34
CA GLU A 123 -38.36 29.63 -20.18
C GLU A 123 -37.29 28.87 -19.37
N LYS A 124 -37.44 27.57 -19.33
CA LYS A 124 -36.47 26.68 -18.71
C LYS A 124 -35.20 26.47 -19.57
N GLU A 125 -35.16 27.12 -20.75
CA GLU A 125 -33.96 27.12 -21.59
C GLU A 125 -32.90 28.02 -20.97
N GLY A 126 -31.78 27.43 -20.67
CA GLY A 126 -30.70 28.15 -20.04
C GLY A 126 -29.39 27.37 -20.13
N THR A 127 -28.36 27.95 -19.53
CA THR A 127 -27.04 27.35 -19.47
C THR A 127 -26.68 27.04 -18.02
N ILE A 128 -26.11 25.90 -17.82
CA ILE A 128 -25.47 25.51 -16.57
C ILE A 128 -23.96 25.55 -16.82
N SER A 129 -23.22 26.18 -15.93
CA SER A 129 -21.74 26.18 -16.00
C SER A 129 -21.15 25.68 -14.71
N GLY A 130 -19.87 25.41 -14.74
CA GLY A 130 -19.10 24.89 -13.63
C GLY A 130 -18.31 23.63 -14.03
N THR A 131 -17.51 23.13 -13.10
CA THR A 131 -16.71 21.93 -13.31
C THR A 131 -16.89 20.95 -12.16
N MET A 132 -16.80 19.66 -12.51
CA MET A 132 -16.73 18.57 -11.53
C MET A 132 -15.54 17.68 -11.84
N LYS A 133 -14.89 17.16 -10.80
CA LYS A 133 -13.78 16.23 -10.94
C LYS A 133 -13.82 15.18 -9.85
N ALA A 134 -13.60 13.94 -10.23
CA ALA A 134 -13.34 12.84 -9.31
C ALA A 134 -11.94 12.28 -9.59
N THR A 135 -11.16 12.11 -8.54
CA THR A 135 -9.79 11.61 -8.69
C THR A 135 -9.52 10.57 -7.60
N TRP A 136 -9.08 9.41 -8.03
CA TRP A 136 -8.60 8.36 -7.15
C TRP A 136 -7.12 8.56 -6.81
N TYR A 137 -6.75 8.20 -5.60
CA TYR A 137 -5.37 8.22 -5.12
C TYR A 137 -5.04 6.90 -4.41
N ASP A 138 -3.83 6.43 -4.61
CA ASP A 138 -3.18 5.40 -3.80
C ASP A 138 -2.06 6.06 -2.99
N ASN A 139 -2.19 6.10 -1.69
CA ASN A 139 -1.21 6.72 -0.79
C ASN A 139 -0.81 8.15 -1.24
N ASN A 140 -1.82 8.99 -1.56
CA ASN A 140 -1.69 10.37 -2.09
C ASN A 140 -1.11 10.49 -3.52
N ILE A 141 -0.87 9.38 -4.23
CA ILE A 141 -0.44 9.39 -5.62
C ILE A 141 -1.69 9.22 -6.50
N PRO A 142 -1.97 10.11 -7.45
CA PRO A 142 -3.11 9.97 -8.34
C PRO A 142 -3.05 8.66 -9.13
N ILE A 143 -4.17 7.95 -9.17
CA ILE A 143 -4.32 6.73 -9.98
C ILE A 143 -4.67 7.14 -11.42
N PRO A 144 -3.88 6.71 -12.41
CA PRO A 144 -4.16 7.00 -13.82
C PRO A 144 -5.46 6.34 -14.29
N ASN A 145 -6.14 6.96 -15.26
CA ASN A 145 -7.43 6.50 -15.77
C ASN A 145 -7.39 5.08 -16.38
N ASP A 146 -6.25 4.67 -16.95
CA ASP A 146 -6.04 3.33 -17.49
C ASP A 146 -5.99 2.23 -16.41
N ARG A 147 -5.84 2.61 -15.14
CA ARG A 147 -5.83 1.70 -13.99
C ARG A 147 -7.13 1.66 -13.19
N LEU A 148 -8.14 2.41 -13.58
CA LEU A 148 -9.43 2.40 -12.86
C LEU A 148 -10.14 1.04 -12.90
N ASN A 149 -9.83 0.18 -13.87
CA ASN A 149 -10.33 -1.19 -13.95
C ASN A 149 -9.54 -2.19 -13.08
N TRP A 150 -8.56 -1.73 -12.32
CA TRP A 150 -7.83 -2.59 -11.40
C TRP A 150 -8.60 -2.74 -10.09
N GLU A 151 -8.48 -3.91 -9.49
CA GLU A 151 -9.00 -4.19 -8.16
C GLU A 151 -8.23 -3.39 -7.10
N LEU A 152 -8.93 -2.95 -6.06
CA LEU A 152 -8.30 -2.35 -4.88
C LEU A 152 -7.41 -3.41 -4.22
N TRP A 153 -6.12 -3.29 -4.41
CA TRP A 153 -5.17 -4.25 -3.87
C TRP A 153 -5.12 -4.18 -2.34
N ASN A 154 -5.24 -5.34 -1.69
CA ASN A 154 -5.31 -5.44 -0.23
C ASN A 154 -4.16 -4.78 0.50
N CYS A 155 -2.99 -4.71 -0.11
CA CYS A 155 -1.79 -4.12 0.46
C CYS A 155 -1.41 -2.76 -0.14
N GLY A 156 -2.28 -2.16 -0.93
CA GLY A 156 -2.22 -0.77 -1.37
C GLY A 156 -2.94 0.17 -0.40
N GLY A 157 -2.99 1.43 -0.76
CA GLY A 157 -3.69 2.46 -0.02
C GLY A 157 -2.86 3.16 1.08
N PRO A 158 -3.50 4.04 1.87
CA PRO A 158 -4.96 4.27 1.86
C PRO A 158 -5.44 4.77 0.50
N TYR A 159 -6.50 4.15 -0.01
CA TYR A 159 -7.15 4.63 -1.22
C TYR A 159 -8.10 5.76 -0.89
N THR A 160 -8.04 6.83 -1.66
CA THR A 160 -8.98 7.93 -1.48
C THR A 160 -9.61 8.35 -2.80
N LEU A 161 -10.90 8.65 -2.75
CA LEU A 161 -11.65 9.28 -3.82
C LEU A 161 -11.92 10.73 -3.44
N LYS A 162 -11.34 11.67 -4.17
CA LYS A 162 -11.57 13.12 -4.01
C LYS A 162 -12.57 13.57 -5.05
N VAL A 163 -13.68 14.19 -4.60
CA VAL A 163 -14.72 14.77 -5.46
C VAL A 163 -14.74 16.28 -5.28
N GLU A 164 -14.60 17.00 -6.38
CA GLU A 164 -14.52 18.48 -6.44
C GLU A 164 -15.63 19.02 -7.32
N VAL A 165 -16.27 20.11 -6.87
CA VAL A 165 -17.32 20.84 -7.59
C VAL A 165 -17.01 22.32 -7.51
N ASN A 166 -16.80 22.97 -8.66
CA ASN A 166 -16.35 24.36 -8.70
C ASN A 166 -17.17 25.22 -9.66
N ASP A 167 -17.36 26.47 -9.26
CA ASP A 167 -17.87 27.58 -10.06
C ASP A 167 -19.22 27.28 -10.72
N VAL A 168 -20.11 26.62 -9.97
CA VAL A 168 -21.43 26.23 -10.47
C VAL A 168 -22.34 27.47 -10.54
N SER A 169 -22.92 27.68 -11.71
CA SER A 169 -23.95 28.68 -11.92
C SER A 169 -25.00 28.20 -12.92
N VAL A 170 -26.18 28.80 -12.84
CA VAL A 170 -27.26 28.62 -13.79
C VAL A 170 -27.71 29.95 -14.30
N THR A 171 -27.99 30.06 -15.61
CA THR A 171 -28.48 31.27 -16.25
C THR A 171 -29.60 30.88 -17.21
N THR A 172 -30.74 31.55 -17.13
CA THR A 172 -31.85 31.46 -18.08
C THR A 172 -31.87 32.66 -19.03
N ARG A 173 -32.58 32.54 -20.11
CA ARG A 173 -32.64 33.56 -21.14
C ARG A 173 -33.44 34.77 -20.70
N TYR A 174 -34.47 34.58 -19.89
CA TYR A 174 -35.40 35.59 -19.45
C TYR A 174 -35.46 35.63 -17.92
N GLY A 175 -36.16 36.64 -17.38
CA GLY A 175 -36.34 36.82 -15.94
C GLY A 175 -35.38 37.84 -15.32
N ILE A 176 -35.77 38.38 -14.16
CA ILE A 176 -34.94 39.23 -13.31
C ILE A 176 -35.16 38.75 -11.87
N PRO A 177 -34.14 38.11 -11.22
CA PRO A 177 -32.81 37.78 -11.76
C PRO A 177 -32.86 36.56 -12.69
N ASN A 178 -32.07 36.57 -13.76
CA ASN A 178 -31.97 35.48 -14.73
C ASN A 178 -30.80 34.51 -14.44
N SER A 179 -30.13 34.67 -13.32
CA SER A 179 -28.99 33.84 -12.97
C SER A 179 -28.90 33.60 -11.47
N ARG A 180 -28.29 32.45 -11.13
CA ARG A 180 -27.93 32.10 -9.77
C ARG A 180 -26.52 31.49 -9.75
N PHE A 181 -25.69 31.99 -8.86
CA PHE A 181 -24.35 31.48 -8.62
C PHE A 181 -24.35 30.66 -7.33
N TYR A 182 -23.98 29.38 -7.44
CA TYR A 182 -23.84 28.48 -6.31
C TYR A 182 -22.42 28.49 -5.75
N GLY A 183 -21.44 28.91 -6.57
CA GLY A 183 -20.02 28.93 -6.21
C GLY A 183 -19.35 27.58 -6.28
N SER A 184 -18.40 27.35 -5.37
CA SER A 184 -17.63 26.12 -5.25
C SER A 184 -17.86 25.48 -3.88
N ALA A 185 -17.87 24.16 -3.81
CA ALA A 185 -17.89 23.43 -2.55
C ALA A 185 -16.48 23.01 -2.13
N PRO A 186 -16.18 22.93 -0.83
CA PRO A 186 -14.97 22.28 -0.37
C PRO A 186 -14.87 20.85 -0.94
N PRO A 187 -13.68 20.41 -1.36
CA PRO A 187 -13.51 19.02 -1.82
C PRO A 187 -13.90 18.01 -0.74
N VAL A 188 -14.60 16.96 -1.13
CA VAL A 188 -14.89 15.83 -0.26
C VAL A 188 -13.93 14.69 -0.57
N VAL A 189 -13.33 14.10 0.47
CA VAL A 189 -12.39 12.99 0.35
C VAL A 189 -12.96 11.79 1.08
N TYR A 190 -13.22 10.74 0.33
CA TYR A 190 -13.64 9.44 0.87
C TYR A 190 -12.45 8.52 0.99
N THR A 191 -12.28 7.87 2.14
CA THR A 191 -11.21 6.90 2.37
C THR A 191 -11.75 5.49 2.22
N PHE A 192 -11.10 4.69 1.38
CA PHE A 192 -11.46 3.30 1.15
C PHE A 192 -10.42 2.37 1.75
N MET A 193 -10.90 1.35 2.43
CA MET A 193 -10.12 0.25 2.96
C MET A 193 -10.41 -0.99 2.11
N PRO A 194 -9.39 -1.65 1.52
CA PRO A 194 -9.60 -2.85 0.72
C PRO A 194 -10.26 -3.97 1.52
N TYR A 195 -10.95 -4.85 0.83
CA TYR A 195 -11.45 -6.10 1.41
C TYR A 195 -10.29 -7.04 1.74
N GLY A 196 -10.44 -7.88 2.77
CA GLY A 196 -9.39 -8.84 3.12
C GLY A 196 -8.17 -8.19 3.77
N GLN A 197 -8.39 -7.16 4.56
CA GLN A 197 -7.34 -6.50 5.33
C GLN A 197 -6.46 -7.50 6.05
N GLY A 198 -5.16 -7.27 6.03
CA GLY A 198 -4.18 -8.13 6.66
C GLY A 198 -2.85 -7.42 6.88
N ILE A 199 -1.91 -8.16 7.42
CA ILE A 199 -0.52 -7.72 7.50
C ILE A 199 0.11 -7.87 6.13
N CYS A 200 0.57 -6.77 5.54
CA CYS A 200 1.08 -6.72 4.18
C CYS A 200 2.60 -6.74 4.10
N TYR A 201 3.24 -6.05 5.03
CA TYR A 201 4.69 -5.91 5.03
C TYR A 201 5.26 -6.10 6.43
N LEU A 202 6.51 -6.52 6.44
CA LEU A 202 7.36 -6.67 7.61
C LEU A 202 8.51 -5.68 7.41
N LYS A 203 8.44 -4.56 8.10
CA LYS A 203 9.39 -3.46 7.93
C LYS A 203 10.52 -3.57 8.96
N PRO A 204 11.74 -3.98 8.57
CA PRO A 204 12.87 -3.98 9.48
C PRO A 204 13.11 -2.60 10.07
N ASN A 205 13.63 -2.53 11.29
CA ASN A 205 13.96 -1.26 11.94
C ASN A 205 15.03 -0.46 11.17
N GLU A 206 15.76 -1.14 10.31
CA GLU A 206 16.77 -0.58 9.43
C GLU A 206 16.40 -0.80 7.95
N MET A 207 16.18 0.28 7.21
CA MET A 207 15.67 0.26 5.84
C MET A 207 16.69 0.65 4.77
N THR A 208 17.93 0.97 5.16
CA THR A 208 18.97 1.37 4.19
C THR A 208 19.22 0.27 3.14
N ASN A 209 19.40 0.68 1.89
CA ASN A 209 19.60 -0.19 0.73
C ASN A 209 20.78 0.26 -0.13
N TYR A 210 21.98 0.31 0.38
CA TYR A 210 23.17 0.81 -0.33
C TYR A 210 23.43 0.15 -1.70
N GLY A 211 23.20 -1.14 -1.82
CA GLY A 211 23.38 -1.91 -3.05
C GLY A 211 22.11 -2.11 -3.87
N GLY A 212 21.01 -1.44 -3.47
CA GLY A 212 19.69 -1.66 -4.08
C GLY A 212 18.90 -2.75 -3.37
N HIS A 213 17.83 -3.21 -4.01
CA HIS A 213 16.92 -4.20 -3.45
C HIS A 213 16.33 -5.12 -4.53
N ASP A 214 15.89 -6.28 -4.10
CA ASP A 214 15.04 -7.16 -4.90
C ASP A 214 13.59 -6.70 -4.79
N SER A 215 13.09 -6.02 -5.81
CA SER A 215 11.74 -5.43 -5.84
C SER A 215 10.62 -6.47 -5.80
N SER A 216 10.91 -7.76 -6.03
CA SER A 216 9.91 -8.83 -5.92
C SER A 216 9.56 -9.17 -4.47
N VAL A 217 10.44 -8.85 -3.52
CA VAL A 217 10.28 -9.18 -2.09
C VAL A 217 10.37 -7.98 -1.16
N PHE A 218 10.99 -6.88 -1.59
CA PHE A 218 11.25 -5.71 -0.75
C PHE A 218 10.76 -4.41 -1.38
N ASN A 219 10.08 -3.62 -0.56
CA ASN A 219 9.64 -2.26 -0.88
C ASN A 219 10.43 -1.26 -0.03
N GLU A 220 10.97 -0.19 -0.63
CA GLU A 220 11.82 0.79 0.05
C GLU A 220 11.12 1.55 1.19
N ILE A 221 9.79 1.66 1.15
CA ILE A 221 8.99 2.36 2.16
C ILE A 221 8.51 1.39 3.24
N ASN A 222 8.01 0.22 2.83
CA ASN A 222 7.26 -0.69 3.68
C ASN A 222 8.04 -1.93 4.14
N GLY A 223 9.22 -2.20 3.57
CA GLY A 223 10.03 -3.36 3.90
C GLY A 223 9.69 -4.60 3.09
N PHE A 224 9.85 -5.77 3.69
CA PHE A 224 9.60 -7.05 3.04
C PHE A 224 8.10 -7.35 2.92
N SER A 225 7.66 -7.84 1.76
CA SER A 225 6.33 -8.42 1.62
C SER A 225 6.13 -9.54 2.64
N ARG A 226 4.94 -9.66 3.20
CA ARG A 226 4.57 -10.75 4.12
C ARG A 226 4.88 -12.14 3.56
N TRP A 227 4.77 -12.30 2.25
CA TRP A 227 4.95 -13.57 1.54
C TRP A 227 6.38 -13.76 1.02
N SER A 228 7.29 -12.83 1.31
CA SER A 228 8.70 -12.90 0.90
C SER A 228 9.49 -14.04 1.56
N GLY A 229 8.97 -14.59 2.65
CA GLY A 229 9.69 -15.54 3.51
C GLY A 229 10.54 -14.89 4.60
N PHE A 230 10.63 -13.56 4.65
CA PHE A 230 11.30 -12.84 5.74
C PHE A 230 10.56 -13.05 7.08
N PRO A 231 11.28 -13.19 8.22
CA PRO A 231 12.73 -13.30 8.34
C PRO A 231 13.22 -14.76 8.27
N THR A 232 14.28 -15.03 7.51
CA THR A 232 14.95 -16.35 7.50
C THR A 232 16.17 -16.40 8.42
N THR A 233 16.63 -15.24 8.86
CA THR A 233 17.73 -15.06 9.79
C THR A 233 17.25 -14.34 11.05
N GLY A 234 17.91 -14.56 12.19
CA GLY A 234 17.53 -13.91 13.44
C GLY A 234 18.72 -13.66 14.34
N PHE A 235 18.57 -12.72 15.27
CA PHE A 235 19.54 -12.42 16.33
C PHE A 235 18.85 -11.63 17.45
N LYS A 236 19.43 -11.66 18.64
CA LYS A 236 18.94 -10.86 19.76
C LYS A 236 18.97 -9.36 19.40
N LYS A 237 17.84 -8.67 19.56
CA LYS A 237 17.58 -7.27 19.19
C LYS A 237 17.26 -7.03 17.72
N ALA A 238 17.22 -8.06 16.86
CA ALA A 238 16.57 -7.92 15.55
C ALA A 238 15.14 -7.41 15.73
N GLY A 239 14.75 -6.43 14.94
CA GLY A 239 13.44 -5.83 15.09
C GLY A 239 12.82 -5.44 13.75
N PHE A 240 11.49 -5.58 13.67
CA PHE A 240 10.69 -5.17 12.52
C PHE A 240 9.30 -4.74 12.97
N SER A 241 8.62 -3.94 12.15
CA SER A 241 7.25 -3.55 12.37
C SER A 241 6.32 -4.27 11.39
N LEU A 242 5.14 -4.65 11.88
CA LEU A 242 4.07 -5.17 11.05
C LEU A 242 3.31 -3.99 10.42
N ILE A 243 3.19 -3.99 9.10
CA ILE A 243 2.47 -2.97 8.34
C ILE A 243 1.18 -3.59 7.82
N GLY A 244 0.05 -3.09 8.26
CA GLY A 244 -1.27 -3.53 7.81
C GLY A 244 -1.73 -2.85 6.53
N SER A 245 -2.75 -3.43 5.91
CA SER A 245 -3.40 -2.87 4.72
C SER A 245 -4.16 -1.57 5.04
N GLY A 246 -4.14 -0.62 4.11
CA GLY A 246 -4.94 0.62 4.18
C GLY A 246 -4.59 1.55 5.33
N ALA A 247 -3.34 1.59 5.76
CA ALA A 247 -3.01 1.88 7.12
C ALA A 247 -2.62 3.32 7.42
N ASP A 248 -3.45 3.96 8.17
CA ASP A 248 -2.95 4.86 9.19
C ASP A 248 -2.34 4.00 10.31
N GLN A 249 -1.01 3.89 10.36
CA GLN A 249 -0.27 3.08 11.34
C GLN A 249 -0.55 3.49 12.80
N THR A 250 -1.15 4.65 13.03
CA THR A 250 -1.53 5.15 14.36
C THR A 250 -2.75 4.44 14.94
N ARG A 251 -3.45 3.62 14.15
CA ARG A 251 -4.68 2.95 14.51
C ARG A 251 -4.58 1.45 14.72
N TYR A 252 -3.37 0.90 14.89
CA TYR A 252 -3.18 -0.52 15.17
C TYR A 252 -2.83 -0.78 16.61
N ARG A 253 -3.21 -1.96 17.10
CA ARG A 253 -2.64 -2.56 18.29
C ARG A 253 -2.26 -4.01 18.04
N CYS A 254 -1.23 -4.47 18.72
CA CYS A 254 -0.74 -5.83 18.61
C CYS A 254 -0.54 -6.46 19.98
N TYR A 255 -0.78 -7.75 20.06
CA TYR A 255 -0.42 -8.58 21.19
C TYR A 255 0.13 -9.93 20.70
N SER A 256 0.96 -10.56 21.54
CA SER A 256 1.62 -11.79 21.15
C SER A 256 1.12 -12.98 21.94
N HIS A 257 1.02 -14.12 21.24
CA HIS A 257 0.87 -15.44 21.82
C HIS A 257 2.21 -16.17 21.75
N ASN A 258 2.57 -16.95 22.76
CA ASN A 258 3.86 -17.66 22.86
C ASN A 258 5.09 -16.77 22.74
N GLY A 259 4.96 -15.46 22.96
CA GLY A 259 6.03 -14.48 22.82
C GLY A 259 6.78 -14.15 24.10
N ALA A 260 6.32 -14.58 25.26
CA ALA A 260 6.90 -14.23 26.55
C ALA A 260 8.37 -14.64 26.63
N GLY A 261 9.26 -13.67 26.91
CA GLY A 261 10.70 -13.85 26.96
C GLY A 261 11.41 -14.03 25.60
N LYS A 262 10.67 -14.21 24.51
CA LYS A 262 11.22 -14.42 23.16
C LYS A 262 11.22 -13.18 22.32
N ILE A 263 10.16 -12.39 22.43
CA ILE A 263 10.00 -11.11 21.78
C ILE A 263 9.48 -10.08 22.76
N SER A 264 9.78 -8.82 22.50
CA SER A 264 9.07 -7.67 23.05
C SER A 264 8.26 -6.99 21.96
N LEU A 265 7.05 -6.56 22.28
CA LEU A 265 6.26 -5.68 21.44
C LEU A 265 6.40 -4.27 21.97
N TRP A 266 6.87 -3.36 21.14
CA TRP A 266 6.99 -1.97 21.55
C TRP A 266 5.68 -1.24 21.26
N THR A 267 5.06 -0.70 22.31
CA THR A 267 3.85 0.08 22.26
C THR A 267 4.13 1.46 22.82
N ALA A 268 4.15 2.49 22.00
CA ALA A 268 4.31 3.86 22.48
C ALA A 268 2.96 4.37 23.02
N GLY A 269 2.91 4.75 24.32
CA GLY A 269 1.81 5.53 24.87
C GLY A 269 0.46 4.82 25.05
N GLY A 270 0.42 3.52 25.21
CA GLY A 270 -0.81 2.77 25.61
C GLY A 270 -1.79 2.46 24.47
N ILE A 271 -1.68 3.11 23.33
CA ILE A 271 -2.28 2.69 22.05
C ILE A 271 -1.10 2.36 21.15
N ALA A 272 -0.99 1.10 20.71
CA ALA A 272 0.17 0.62 19.97
C ALA A 272 0.33 1.38 18.65
N GLN A 273 1.12 2.43 18.67
CA GLN A 273 1.63 3.03 17.45
C GLN A 273 2.76 2.13 16.94
N ASN A 274 2.56 1.54 15.76
CA ASN A 274 3.48 0.62 15.12
C ASN A 274 3.68 -0.70 15.88
N CYS A 275 3.09 -1.77 15.39
CA CYS A 275 3.30 -3.12 15.90
C CYS A 275 4.76 -3.56 15.71
N SER A 276 5.66 -3.00 16.48
CA SER A 276 7.10 -3.28 16.41
C SER A 276 7.45 -4.48 17.26
N VAL A 277 8.12 -5.42 16.64
CA VAL A 277 8.58 -6.69 17.22
C VAL A 277 10.09 -6.62 17.41
N ILE A 278 10.58 -6.96 18.57
CA ILE A 278 12.02 -7.06 18.85
C ILE A 278 12.31 -8.45 19.41
N TYR A 279 13.31 -9.12 18.87
CA TYR A 279 13.75 -10.43 19.36
C TYR A 279 14.54 -10.29 20.66
N GLU A 280 14.11 -10.99 21.69
CA GLU A 280 14.79 -11.03 23.00
C GLU A 280 15.57 -12.33 23.23
N SER A 281 15.25 -13.41 22.52
CA SER A 281 15.97 -14.68 22.63
C SER A 281 17.44 -14.53 22.23
N ALA A 282 18.29 -15.15 23.00
CA ALA A 282 19.72 -15.17 22.71
C ALA A 282 20.09 -16.26 21.69
N THR A 283 19.31 -17.32 21.60
CA THR A 283 19.51 -18.46 20.73
C THR A 283 18.25 -18.82 19.96
N LYS A 284 18.43 -19.57 18.86
CA LYS A 284 17.29 -20.12 18.11
C LYS A 284 16.48 -21.11 18.96
N GLY A 285 17.16 -21.93 19.78
CA GLY A 285 16.50 -22.87 20.66
C GLY A 285 15.54 -22.18 21.65
N GLU A 286 15.95 -21.08 22.27
CA GLU A 286 15.07 -20.26 23.12
C GLU A 286 13.89 -19.69 22.34
N PHE A 287 14.11 -19.24 21.09
CA PHE A 287 13.09 -18.64 20.27
C PHE A 287 11.97 -19.63 19.89
N ILE A 288 12.31 -20.88 19.62
CA ILE A 288 11.34 -21.91 19.21
C ILE A 288 10.74 -22.72 20.38
N GLN A 289 11.29 -22.61 21.57
CA GLN A 289 10.83 -23.35 22.75
C GLN A 289 9.34 -23.08 23.01
N ASN A 290 8.53 -24.14 23.15
CA ASN A 290 7.07 -24.05 23.34
C ASN A 290 6.32 -23.33 22.20
N GLY A 291 6.81 -23.43 20.97
CA GLY A 291 6.22 -22.82 19.77
C GLY A 291 6.77 -21.44 19.46
N THR A 292 6.66 -21.01 18.20
CA THR A 292 7.08 -19.69 17.76
C THR A 292 6.06 -18.61 18.16
N PRO A 293 6.51 -17.36 18.36
CA PRO A 293 5.59 -16.25 18.64
C PRO A 293 4.60 -16.03 17.50
N THR A 294 3.33 -15.88 17.86
CA THR A 294 2.27 -15.43 16.94
C THR A 294 1.79 -14.07 17.41
N ILE A 295 1.66 -13.12 16.50
CA ILE A 295 1.25 -11.76 16.78
C ILE A 295 -0.14 -11.56 16.18
N THR A 296 -1.09 -11.18 17.01
CA THR A 296 -2.41 -10.72 16.56
C THR A 296 -2.36 -9.21 16.38
N MET A 297 -2.85 -8.74 15.25
CA MET A 297 -2.98 -7.33 14.89
C MET A 297 -4.45 -6.97 14.78
N GLU A 298 -4.85 -5.88 15.42
CA GLU A 298 -6.19 -5.31 15.35
C GLU A 298 -6.11 -3.86 14.88
N TYR A 299 -7.17 -3.42 14.20
CA TYR A 299 -7.34 -2.07 13.67
C TYR A 299 -8.50 -1.35 14.36
N PHE A 300 -8.31 -0.07 14.70
CA PHE A 300 -9.36 0.78 15.25
C PHE A 300 -10.11 1.51 14.14
N ASN A 301 -11.36 1.16 13.89
CA ASN A 301 -12.20 1.73 12.81
C ASN A 301 -12.83 3.09 13.17
N GLY A 302 -12.48 3.66 14.32
CA GLY A 302 -13.11 4.87 14.85
C GLY A 302 -14.14 4.62 15.94
N GLN A 303 -14.63 3.39 16.09
CA GLN A 303 -15.65 2.98 17.08
C GLN A 303 -15.20 1.79 17.92
N SER A 304 -14.58 0.81 17.30
CA SER A 304 -14.16 -0.43 17.93
C SER A 304 -12.86 -0.96 17.34
N TRP A 305 -12.22 -1.87 18.08
CA TRP A 305 -11.09 -2.63 17.60
C TRP A 305 -11.61 -3.82 16.79
N ILE A 306 -11.12 -3.96 15.56
CA ILE A 306 -11.48 -5.05 14.64
C ILE A 306 -10.24 -5.91 14.46
N TRP A 307 -10.39 -7.22 14.58
CA TRP A 307 -9.35 -8.17 14.23
C TRP A 307 -8.95 -7.97 12.77
N LEU A 308 -7.64 -7.89 12.53
CA LEU A 308 -7.09 -7.72 11.20
C LEU A 308 -6.47 -9.02 10.71
N ASP A 309 -5.49 -9.54 11.47
CA ASP A 309 -4.72 -10.70 11.04
C ASP A 309 -3.89 -11.30 12.20
N ASN A 310 -3.41 -12.53 11.95
CA ASN A 310 -2.41 -13.19 12.77
C ASN A 310 -1.13 -13.46 11.96
N PHE A 311 -0.01 -13.11 12.51
CA PHE A 311 1.30 -13.39 11.94
C PHE A 311 2.11 -14.29 12.88
N THR A 312 2.32 -15.54 12.47
CA THR A 312 3.28 -16.40 13.15
C THR A 312 4.66 -16.15 12.59
N ILE A 313 5.58 -15.74 13.45
CA ILE A 313 6.96 -15.46 13.01
C ILE A 313 7.60 -16.75 12.52
N PRO A 314 8.11 -16.79 11.28
CA PRO A 314 8.81 -17.98 10.79
C PRO A 314 9.99 -18.35 11.68
N VAL A 315 10.28 -19.64 11.80
CA VAL A 315 11.50 -20.09 12.47
C VAL A 315 12.70 -19.67 11.63
N PRO A 316 13.59 -18.81 12.13
CA PRO A 316 14.78 -18.44 11.38
C PRO A 316 15.63 -19.67 11.05
N ASN A 317 16.04 -19.81 9.82
CA ASN A 317 16.94 -20.89 9.40
C ASN A 317 18.30 -20.75 10.07
N LYS A 318 18.72 -19.49 10.28
CA LYS A 318 20.02 -19.13 10.85
C LYS A 318 19.83 -18.15 12.00
N TRP A 319 20.53 -18.38 13.09
CA TRP A 319 20.54 -17.47 14.24
C TRP A 319 21.96 -16.97 14.49
N ALA A 320 22.14 -15.65 14.52
CA ALA A 320 23.43 -15.03 14.72
C ALA A 320 23.63 -14.59 16.18
N ARG A 321 24.77 -14.90 16.72
CA ARG A 321 25.25 -14.44 18.04
C ARG A 321 26.56 -13.67 17.87
N ALA A 322 26.58 -12.41 18.25
CA ALA A 322 27.79 -11.61 18.22
C ALA A 322 28.60 -11.73 19.52
N GLY A 323 29.90 -11.60 19.41
CA GLY A 323 30.81 -11.52 20.57
C GLY A 323 30.59 -10.24 21.38
N SER A 324 30.81 -10.29 22.68
CA SER A 324 30.62 -9.17 23.60
C SER A 324 31.67 -8.07 23.48
N SER A 325 32.78 -8.34 22.80
CA SER A 325 33.91 -7.42 22.57
C SER A 325 34.55 -7.72 21.22
N GLU A 326 35.35 -6.79 20.74
CA GLU A 326 36.19 -7.04 19.58
C GLU A 326 37.10 -8.24 19.83
N ILE A 327 37.09 -9.18 18.94
CA ILE A 327 37.83 -10.45 19.07
C ILE A 327 38.60 -10.68 17.78
N VAL A 328 39.93 -10.75 17.90
CA VAL A 328 40.78 -11.09 16.74
C VAL A 328 40.50 -12.52 16.27
N PHE A 329 40.64 -12.77 14.97
CA PHE A 329 40.50 -14.13 14.43
C PHE A 329 41.60 -15.05 14.95
N ALA A 330 42.87 -14.58 14.92
CA ALA A 330 44.04 -15.27 15.44
C ALA A 330 44.96 -14.31 16.20
N ASN A 331 45.76 -14.85 17.15
CA ASN A 331 46.65 -14.04 17.95
C ASN A 331 47.91 -13.54 17.22
N ASN A 332 48.11 -13.99 15.97
CA ASN A 332 49.24 -13.54 15.15
C ASN A 332 48.72 -13.07 13.78
N ARG A 333 49.45 -12.10 13.20
CA ARG A 333 49.18 -11.58 11.86
C ARG A 333 49.20 -12.68 10.79
N MET A 334 50.17 -13.58 10.90
CA MET A 334 50.32 -14.72 9.99
C MET A 334 49.64 -15.94 10.63
N LEU A 335 48.67 -16.51 9.93
CA LEU A 335 47.94 -17.69 10.40
C LEU A 335 48.88 -18.91 10.61
N ALA A 336 49.92 -19.01 9.77
CA ALA A 336 50.91 -20.05 9.89
C ALA A 336 51.66 -20.04 11.25
N SER A 337 51.83 -18.86 11.86
CA SER A 337 52.47 -18.65 13.14
C SER A 337 51.52 -18.48 14.31
N ALA A 338 50.20 -18.54 14.06
CA ALA A 338 49.22 -18.43 15.10
C ALA A 338 49.15 -19.67 16.01
N THR A 339 49.03 -19.44 17.31
CA THR A 339 48.90 -20.47 18.34
C THR A 339 47.55 -20.39 19.05
N ARG A 340 46.75 -19.37 18.79
CA ARG A 340 45.42 -19.15 19.36
C ARG A 340 44.47 -18.56 18.30
N PHE A 341 43.23 -18.94 18.38
CA PHE A 341 42.16 -18.55 17.47
C PHE A 341 40.95 -18.04 18.25
N PRO A 342 41.08 -16.83 18.89
CA PRO A 342 40.08 -16.29 19.83
C PRO A 342 38.67 -16.26 19.27
N ALA A 343 38.45 -15.89 18.00
CA ALA A 343 37.12 -15.84 17.41
C ALA A 343 36.46 -17.24 17.35
N LEU A 344 37.22 -18.25 16.97
CA LEU A 344 36.74 -19.63 16.94
C LEU A 344 36.53 -20.20 18.34
N ASP A 345 37.47 -19.93 19.28
CA ASP A 345 37.33 -20.32 20.68
C ASP A 345 36.08 -19.71 21.32
N PHE A 346 35.80 -18.42 21.03
CA PHE A 346 34.60 -17.73 21.49
C PHE A 346 33.32 -18.36 20.94
N CYS A 347 33.26 -18.60 19.63
CA CYS A 347 32.10 -19.19 18.99
C CYS A 347 31.85 -20.65 19.36
N ARG A 348 32.91 -21.42 19.58
CA ARG A 348 32.85 -22.79 20.06
C ARG A 348 32.37 -22.88 21.51
N GLY A 349 32.68 -21.90 22.33
CA GLY A 349 32.30 -21.83 23.76
C GLY A 349 33.36 -22.46 24.70
N SER A 350 33.38 -21.98 25.92
CA SER A 350 34.42 -22.32 26.92
C SER A 350 34.50 -23.78 27.34
N ARG A 351 33.44 -24.57 27.07
CA ARG A 351 33.40 -25.98 27.47
C ARG A 351 34.07 -26.95 26.47
N GLN A 352 34.44 -26.49 25.29
CA GLN A 352 34.94 -27.35 24.20
C GLN A 352 36.45 -27.24 23.97
N GLY A 353 37.17 -26.58 24.86
CA GLY A 353 38.62 -26.41 24.77
C GLY A 353 39.06 -25.36 23.73
N ARG A 354 40.37 -25.27 23.52
CA ARG A 354 40.97 -24.34 22.56
C ARG A 354 40.99 -24.93 21.17
N THR A 355 40.73 -24.08 20.18
CA THR A 355 40.83 -24.48 18.77
C THR A 355 42.29 -24.73 18.40
N THR A 356 42.57 -25.90 17.86
CA THR A 356 43.89 -26.25 17.32
C THR A 356 44.13 -25.53 15.99
N LYS A 357 45.40 -25.50 15.57
CA LYS A 357 45.77 -24.93 14.28
C LYS A 357 45.15 -25.72 13.12
N GLU A 358 45.12 -27.03 13.22
CA GLU A 358 44.54 -27.92 12.23
C GLU A 358 43.02 -27.64 12.08
N GLU A 359 42.30 -27.61 13.18
CA GLU A 359 40.90 -27.23 13.22
C GLU A 359 40.67 -25.85 12.59
N ALA A 360 41.48 -24.84 12.97
CA ALA A 360 41.36 -23.48 12.45
C ALA A 360 41.67 -23.38 10.94
N MET A 361 42.46 -24.26 10.39
CA MET A 361 42.74 -24.34 8.95
C MET A 361 41.66 -25.14 8.20
N ASN A 362 40.85 -25.92 8.87
CA ASN A 362 39.77 -26.67 8.29
C ASN A 362 38.57 -25.81 8.02
N TYR A 363 38.16 -25.68 6.75
CA TYR A 363 36.99 -24.86 6.35
C TYR A 363 35.68 -25.34 6.99
N ASN A 364 35.44 -26.66 6.98
CA ASN A 364 34.22 -27.23 7.53
C ASN A 364 34.12 -26.99 9.03
N PHE A 365 35.24 -27.05 9.75
CA PHE A 365 35.29 -26.70 11.17
C PHE A 365 34.97 -25.25 11.39
N ARG A 366 35.60 -24.30 10.67
CA ARG A 366 35.30 -22.86 10.79
C ARG A 366 33.84 -22.56 10.50
N ARG A 367 33.30 -23.13 9.40
CA ARG A 367 31.92 -22.94 8.99
C ARG A 367 30.92 -23.46 10.02
N GLN A 368 31.28 -24.43 10.83
CA GLN A 368 30.43 -24.93 11.91
C GLN A 368 30.15 -23.81 12.96
N TYR A 369 31.09 -22.90 13.17
CA TYR A 369 31.01 -21.88 14.22
C TYR A 369 30.86 -20.45 13.72
N LEU A 370 31.33 -20.12 12.54
CA LEU A 370 31.26 -18.80 11.94
C LEU A 370 30.39 -18.81 10.68
N TYR A 371 29.80 -17.66 10.39
CA TYR A 371 29.07 -17.47 9.13
C TYR A 371 30.01 -17.33 7.94
N ASP A 372 29.56 -17.81 6.76
CA ASP A 372 30.20 -17.58 5.48
C ASP A 372 29.91 -16.16 4.96
N ILE A 373 30.73 -15.69 4.01
CA ILE A 373 30.50 -14.42 3.31
C ILE A 373 29.09 -14.39 2.75
N ASN A 374 28.69 -15.40 1.98
CA ASN A 374 27.38 -15.48 1.31
C ASN A 374 26.19 -15.64 2.27
N GLU A 375 26.43 -15.91 3.53
CA GLU A 375 25.40 -15.93 4.57
C GLU A 375 25.25 -14.58 5.26
N LEU A 376 26.34 -13.79 5.34
CA LEU A 376 26.34 -12.46 5.91
C LEU A 376 25.88 -11.41 4.90
N THR A 377 26.36 -11.50 3.66
CA THR A 377 26.03 -10.54 2.59
C THR A 377 25.78 -11.27 1.27
N ASN A 378 24.97 -10.69 0.42
CA ASN A 378 24.65 -11.23 -0.91
C ASN A 378 25.37 -10.49 -2.05
N ASN A 379 26.23 -9.53 -1.73
CA ASN A 379 27.03 -8.81 -2.69
C ASN A 379 28.37 -8.40 -2.05
N TRP A 380 29.45 -8.42 -2.84
CA TRP A 380 30.81 -8.13 -2.37
C TRP A 380 31.06 -6.65 -2.10
N ASP A 381 30.36 -5.76 -2.79
CA ASP A 381 30.55 -4.31 -2.66
C ASP A 381 29.60 -3.71 -1.62
N HIS A 382 28.31 -4.04 -1.71
CA HIS A 382 27.28 -3.55 -0.79
C HIS A 382 26.17 -4.60 -0.69
N PHE A 383 25.56 -4.76 0.48
CA PHE A 383 24.42 -5.67 0.60
C PHE A 383 23.24 -5.15 -0.25
N ILE A 384 22.52 -6.09 -0.85
CA ILE A 384 21.26 -5.86 -1.56
C ILE A 384 20.12 -6.31 -0.63
N ARG A 385 19.09 -5.49 -0.49
CA ARG A 385 17.92 -5.86 0.33
C ARG A 385 17.20 -7.04 -0.31
N ALA A 386 17.33 -8.20 0.29
CA ALA A 386 16.74 -9.46 -0.15
C ALA A 386 16.66 -10.45 1.01
N VAL A 387 15.83 -11.48 0.87
CA VAL A 387 15.70 -12.57 1.84
C VAL A 387 16.84 -13.56 1.70
N GLY A 388 17.27 -14.18 2.80
CA GLY A 388 18.22 -15.30 2.83
C GLY A 388 19.62 -15.00 3.32
N THR A 389 19.99 -13.71 3.43
CA THR A 389 21.28 -13.30 4.00
C THR A 389 21.08 -12.32 5.15
N PHE A 390 22.02 -12.33 6.10
CA PHE A 390 21.91 -11.57 7.33
C PHE A 390 21.76 -10.06 7.08
N MET A 391 22.66 -9.47 6.26
CA MET A 391 22.56 -8.03 5.95
C MET A 391 21.55 -7.71 4.87
N GLY A 392 21.23 -8.67 3.99
CA GLY A 392 20.13 -8.52 3.04
C GLY A 392 18.80 -8.31 3.74
N GLU A 393 18.55 -9.05 4.80
CA GLU A 393 17.31 -8.95 5.59
C GLU A 393 17.32 -7.78 6.57
N TRP A 394 18.42 -7.56 7.29
CA TRP A 394 18.44 -6.65 8.43
C TRP A 394 19.14 -5.31 8.15
N GLY A 395 19.83 -5.16 7.03
CA GLY A 395 20.52 -3.93 6.66
C GLY A 395 21.73 -3.65 7.54
N ILE A 396 21.92 -2.38 7.94
CA ILE A 396 23.02 -1.94 8.79
C ILE A 396 22.85 -2.48 10.20
N THR A 397 23.54 -3.57 10.50
CA THR A 397 23.39 -4.27 11.78
C THR A 397 23.78 -3.45 13.00
N GLN A 398 24.63 -2.45 12.84
CA GLN A 398 25.02 -1.53 13.91
C GLN A 398 23.84 -0.74 14.52
N ARG A 399 22.76 -0.54 13.76
CA ARG A 399 21.60 0.23 14.21
C ARG A 399 20.64 -0.53 15.12
N TYR A 400 20.86 -1.82 15.34
CA TYR A 400 20.02 -2.61 16.25
C TYR A 400 20.42 -2.51 17.73
N GLY A 401 21.47 -1.74 18.05
CA GLY A 401 21.88 -1.49 19.42
C GLY A 401 22.62 -2.66 20.11
N GLY A 402 22.97 -2.48 21.38
CA GLY A 402 23.67 -3.48 22.17
C GLY A 402 25.03 -3.82 21.57
N ILE A 403 25.33 -5.12 21.49
CA ILE A 403 26.59 -5.63 20.96
C ILE A 403 26.75 -5.36 19.45
N TRP A 404 25.65 -5.21 18.74
CA TRP A 404 25.63 -4.92 17.30
C TRP A 404 25.95 -3.46 16.98
N SER A 405 25.81 -2.53 17.96
CA SER A 405 26.09 -1.11 17.77
C SER A 405 27.57 -0.76 17.70
N LYS A 406 28.45 -1.70 18.04
CA LYS A 406 29.88 -1.48 17.91
C LYS A 406 30.26 -1.40 16.44
N ASP A 407 30.99 -0.37 16.08
CA ASP A 407 31.64 -0.21 14.79
C ASP A 407 32.58 -1.38 14.62
N GLY A 408 32.18 -2.33 13.79
CA GLY A 408 32.96 -3.52 13.64
C GLY A 408 32.62 -4.24 12.36
N GLU A 409 33.62 -4.79 11.84
CA GLU A 409 33.55 -5.77 10.79
C GLU A 409 33.23 -7.12 11.39
N ARG A 410 32.84 -8.06 10.57
CA ARG A 410 32.38 -9.39 10.96
C ARG A 410 33.34 -10.42 10.36
N TRP A 411 34.02 -11.21 11.21
CA TRP A 411 34.82 -12.34 10.73
C TRP A 411 33.93 -13.36 10.01
N THR A 412 34.47 -13.87 8.90
CA THR A 412 33.85 -14.95 8.16
C THR A 412 34.60 -16.26 8.32
N SER A 413 34.03 -17.37 7.85
CA SER A 413 34.68 -18.67 7.84
C SER A 413 35.74 -18.81 6.72
N GLU A 414 35.81 -17.86 5.78
CA GLU A 414 36.73 -17.94 4.64
C GLU A 414 38.10 -17.32 4.95
N LEU A 415 39.12 -17.97 4.43
CA LEU A 415 40.50 -17.51 4.45
C LEU A 415 40.99 -17.22 3.04
N GLU A 416 41.95 -16.29 2.94
CA GLU A 416 42.64 -16.03 1.69
C GLU A 416 43.40 -17.27 1.21
N LYS A 417 43.20 -17.67 -0.05
CA LYS A 417 43.97 -18.75 -0.71
C LYS A 417 45.11 -18.11 -1.50
N ILE A 418 46.36 -18.43 -1.12
CA ILE A 418 47.53 -18.03 -1.86
C ILE A 418 48.22 -19.31 -2.37
N ASN A 419 48.39 -19.43 -3.66
CA ASN A 419 49.14 -20.56 -4.34
C ASN A 419 48.76 -21.95 -3.83
N GLY A 420 47.45 -22.19 -3.58
CA GLY A 420 46.96 -23.48 -3.11
C GLY A 420 47.15 -23.77 -1.60
N GLY A 421 47.68 -22.81 -0.85
CA GLY A 421 47.85 -22.92 0.63
C GLY A 421 47.35 -21.69 1.38
N PHE A 422 47.02 -21.84 2.66
CA PHE A 422 46.50 -20.77 3.55
C PHE A 422 47.63 -19.95 4.19
N LEU A 423 48.72 -19.72 3.53
CA LEU A 423 49.91 -19.11 4.12
C LEU A 423 49.89 -17.59 4.22
N GLY A 424 48.90 -16.91 3.60
CA GLY A 424 48.87 -15.46 3.52
C GLY A 424 48.49 -14.72 4.80
N GLY A 425 47.85 -15.35 5.74
CA GLY A 425 47.53 -14.76 7.04
C GLY A 425 46.35 -13.77 7.05
N LYS A 426 45.60 -13.69 5.95
CA LYS A 426 44.41 -12.83 5.89
C LYS A 426 43.13 -13.64 5.98
N VAL A 427 42.11 -13.02 6.56
CA VAL A 427 40.75 -13.55 6.74
C VAL A 427 39.77 -12.60 6.09
N TYR A 428 38.77 -13.16 5.43
CA TYR A 428 37.68 -12.36 4.93
C TYR A 428 36.79 -11.87 6.06
N ARG A 429 36.28 -10.67 5.90
CA ARG A 429 35.36 -10.02 6.82
C ARG A 429 34.32 -9.23 6.06
N VAL A 430 33.17 -9.03 6.66
CA VAL A 430 32.07 -8.26 6.12
C VAL A 430 31.87 -7.00 6.96
N MET A 431 31.88 -5.84 6.35
CA MET A 431 31.66 -4.57 7.06
C MET A 431 30.18 -4.44 7.47
N GLY A 432 29.94 -4.21 8.75
CA GLY A 432 28.59 -4.09 9.32
C GLY A 432 27.80 -2.87 8.85
N LEU A 433 28.47 -1.85 8.29
CA LEU A 433 27.85 -0.63 7.77
C LEU A 433 27.34 -0.78 6.33
N ARG A 434 28.11 -1.43 5.45
CA ARG A 434 27.79 -1.49 4.01
C ARG A 434 27.63 -2.90 3.46
N GLY A 435 28.07 -3.91 4.23
CA GLY A 435 28.06 -5.30 3.79
C GLY A 435 29.16 -5.65 2.80
N ASN A 436 30.07 -4.70 2.49
CA ASN A 436 31.17 -4.99 1.59
C ASN A 436 32.17 -5.96 2.24
N VAL A 437 32.69 -6.82 1.39
CA VAL A 437 33.68 -7.82 1.78
C VAL A 437 35.06 -7.20 1.71
N SER A 438 35.87 -7.42 2.73
CA SER A 438 37.26 -7.01 2.76
C SER A 438 38.14 -8.15 3.25
N LEU A 439 39.43 -8.05 2.97
CA LEU A 439 40.41 -9.02 3.35
C LEU A 439 41.42 -8.36 4.26
N ASP A 440 41.56 -8.83 5.50
CA ASP A 440 42.47 -8.24 6.45
C ASP A 440 43.24 -9.26 7.28
N ARG A 441 44.21 -8.74 8.05
CA ARG A 441 45.07 -9.54 8.92
C ARG A 441 44.23 -10.26 9.98
N ALA A 442 44.61 -11.49 10.30
CA ALA A 442 43.88 -12.28 11.28
C ALA A 442 43.89 -11.71 12.70
N ASN A 443 44.84 -10.79 13.02
CA ASN A 443 44.95 -10.11 14.31
C ASN A 443 44.37 -8.70 14.33
N TYR A 444 43.53 -8.32 13.36
CA TYR A 444 42.87 -7.01 13.31
C TYR A 444 41.91 -6.84 14.49
N PRO A 445 42.02 -5.78 15.31
CA PRO A 445 41.35 -5.71 16.60
C PRO A 445 39.90 -5.20 16.53
N SER A 446 39.51 -4.50 15.44
CA SER A 446 38.18 -3.85 15.31
C SER A 446 37.10 -4.76 14.71
N THR A 447 37.21 -6.06 14.87
CA THR A 447 36.30 -7.03 14.26
C THR A 447 35.61 -7.85 15.33
N ILE A 448 34.34 -8.10 15.16
CA ILE A 448 33.55 -8.97 16.04
C ILE A 448 33.41 -10.37 15.44
N ALA A 449 33.37 -11.39 16.30
CA ALA A 449 32.98 -12.73 15.88
C ALA A 449 31.46 -12.83 15.79
N VAL A 450 30.93 -13.23 14.63
CA VAL A 450 29.52 -13.55 14.45
C VAL A 450 29.37 -15.07 14.39
N CYS A 451 28.92 -15.60 15.49
CA CYS A 451 28.80 -17.04 15.70
C CYS A 451 27.43 -17.56 15.21
N ARG A 452 27.42 -18.81 14.77
CA ARG A 452 26.18 -19.56 14.62
C ARG A 452 25.63 -19.82 16.02
N GLY A 453 24.41 -19.35 16.27
CA GLY A 453 23.69 -19.53 17.53
C GLY A 453 22.57 -20.52 17.32
N ASP A 454 22.85 -21.81 17.45
CA ASP A 454 21.85 -22.88 17.36
C ASP A 454 21.05 -23.05 18.64
#